data_2e2acc7ab414fdc7673125692d271c3a
#
_entry.id   2e2acc7ab414fdc7673125692d271c3a
#
_cell.length_a   1.000
_cell.length_b   1.000
_cell.length_c   1.000
_cell.angle_alpha   90.00
_cell.angle_beta   90.00
_cell.angle_gamma   90.00
#
_symmetry.space_group_name_H-M   'P 1'
#
loop_
_entity.id
_entity.type
_entity.pdbx_description
1 polymer ?
#
loop_
_entity_poly.entity_id
_entity_poly.type
_entity_poly.pdbx_seq_one_letter_code
_entity_poly.pdbx_strand_id
1 'polypeptide(L)'
;MKKIAITLLALACCTAYAQKKELSQARTYIKSGKDYDKAEKLMTDLLAKDSASRQNIKVYNTWYESVLGQYQQINEKIYLHQKYDTATVYTLLNRMYRVAESLDSLDARPDEKGRVKPDYRKSNAEQLDKLRRNLYFGGTYNVRRGKYQKAFNFFETYINAAQQPLFASYDYAKTDASMPTAAYWATLSGYRMKDAERTLRYSDLALKDTSKAVYVRQYICEAYLWQKNDNEYLKALEDGFAHHPEYPYFFPRLGDCYNKHGQIDKTLQLSEEALKKFPDRSLFLLAKSVALLELDRYDECIEVSNKLIAKDPKLPEPYFNIATCYLNQALKLEQKNEPRLYRDKLTEYYTKARPQMEKYRQLAPKDQKRWAPALYRIYLNLNMGRQFDEIDRLMKQ
;
A
#
# COMPACT_ATOMS: atom_id res chain seq x y z
N MET A 1 39.90 41.92 -15.77
CA MET A 1 38.77 42.09 -14.81
C MET A 1 37.72 43.10 -15.29
N LYS A 2 38.05 44.34 -15.68
CA LYS A 2 37.04 45.34 -16.15
C LYS A 2 36.19 44.86 -17.37
N LYS A 3 36.79 44.20 -18.38
CA LYS A 3 36.02 43.68 -19.55
C LYS A 3 35.05 42.55 -19.20
N ILE A 4 35.39 41.67 -18.26
CA ILE A 4 34.51 40.59 -17.79
C ILE A 4 33.33 41.18 -16.99
N ALA A 5 33.59 42.21 -16.15
CA ALA A 5 32.52 42.89 -15.40
C ALA A 5 31.55 43.64 -16.33
N ILE A 6 32.02 44.27 -17.40
CA ILE A 6 31.19 44.96 -18.40
C ILE A 6 30.34 43.94 -19.18
N THR A 7 30.91 42.80 -19.55
CA THR A 7 30.14 41.74 -20.26
C THR A 7 29.08 41.12 -19.37
N LEU A 8 29.35 40.88 -18.10
CA LEU A 8 28.38 40.40 -17.11
C LEU A 8 27.25 41.42 -16.86
N LEU A 9 27.59 42.74 -16.80
CA LEU A 9 26.62 43.80 -16.65
C LEU A 9 25.71 43.93 -17.87
N ALA A 10 26.26 43.82 -19.07
CA ALA A 10 25.49 43.85 -20.32
C ALA A 10 24.57 42.67 -20.47
N LEU A 11 25.02 41.45 -20.10
CA LEU A 11 24.16 40.26 -20.05
C LEU A 11 22.99 40.40 -19.04
N ALA A 12 23.26 40.93 -17.84
CA ALA A 12 22.25 41.19 -16.82
C ALA A 12 21.21 42.24 -17.27
N CYS A 13 21.65 43.28 -17.97
CA CYS A 13 20.73 44.27 -18.55
C CYS A 13 19.86 43.69 -19.68
N CYS A 14 20.41 42.83 -20.53
CA CYS A 14 19.66 42.19 -21.60
C CYS A 14 18.63 41.22 -21.05
N THR A 15 18.93 40.43 -20.02
CA THR A 15 17.97 39.52 -19.38
C THR A 15 16.84 40.28 -18.67
N ALA A 16 17.14 41.34 -17.94
CA ALA A 16 16.15 42.18 -17.27
C ALA A 16 15.20 42.86 -18.28
N TYR A 17 15.70 43.30 -19.43
CA TYR A 17 14.89 43.90 -20.49
C TYR A 17 13.98 42.85 -21.16
N ALA A 18 14.48 41.65 -21.44
CA ALA A 18 13.70 40.53 -21.99
C ALA A 18 12.59 40.12 -21.01
N GLN A 19 12.90 39.94 -19.73
CA GLN A 19 11.92 39.65 -18.67
C GLN A 19 10.80 40.69 -18.63
N LYS A 20 11.12 42.00 -18.66
CA LYS A 20 10.14 43.07 -18.63
C LYS A 20 9.22 43.05 -19.85
N LYS A 21 9.78 42.76 -21.05
CA LYS A 21 9.01 42.65 -22.30
C LYS A 21 8.05 41.48 -22.26
N GLU A 22 8.50 40.26 -21.89
CA GLU A 22 7.68 39.08 -21.83
C GLU A 22 6.56 39.20 -20.77
N LEU A 23 6.87 39.76 -19.58
CA LEU A 23 5.91 40.08 -18.54
C LEU A 23 4.82 41.06 -19.02
N SER A 24 5.22 42.14 -19.74
CA SER A 24 4.26 43.09 -20.30
C SER A 24 3.34 42.45 -21.36
N GLN A 25 3.91 41.61 -22.21
CA GLN A 25 3.15 40.88 -23.22
C GLN A 25 2.15 39.89 -22.61
N ALA A 26 2.56 39.12 -21.59
CA ALA A 26 1.66 38.21 -20.87
C ALA A 26 0.49 38.96 -20.24
N ARG A 27 0.74 40.12 -19.60
CA ARG A 27 -0.31 40.97 -19.04
C ARG A 27 -1.27 41.50 -20.10
N THR A 28 -0.77 41.80 -21.31
CA THR A 28 -1.62 42.19 -22.45
C THR A 28 -2.54 41.04 -22.86
N TYR A 29 -2.04 39.81 -22.91
CA TYR A 29 -2.86 38.61 -23.17
C TYR A 29 -3.94 38.40 -22.09
N ILE A 30 -3.59 38.53 -20.80
CA ILE A 30 -4.57 38.44 -19.71
C ILE A 30 -5.67 39.50 -19.85
N LYS A 31 -5.29 40.76 -20.14
CA LYS A 31 -6.26 41.87 -20.33
C LYS A 31 -7.20 41.63 -21.51
N SER A 32 -6.75 40.95 -22.56
CA SER A 32 -7.60 40.63 -23.72
C SER A 32 -8.72 39.65 -23.38
N GLY A 33 -8.59 38.88 -22.28
CA GLY A 33 -9.56 37.86 -21.86
C GLY A 33 -9.61 36.62 -22.76
N LYS A 34 -8.68 36.46 -23.69
CA LYS A 34 -8.72 35.39 -24.71
C LYS A 34 -7.50 34.47 -24.74
N ASP A 35 -6.32 35.00 -24.50
CA ASP A 35 -5.02 34.33 -24.73
C ASP A 35 -4.31 33.95 -23.43
N TYR A 36 -5.05 33.47 -22.42
CA TYR A 36 -4.49 33.08 -21.12
C TYR A 36 -3.45 31.96 -21.22
N ASP A 37 -3.63 31.01 -22.13
CA ASP A 37 -2.67 29.95 -22.41
C ASP A 37 -1.34 30.48 -22.96
N LYS A 38 -1.37 31.51 -23.80
CA LYS A 38 -0.16 32.17 -24.30
C LYS A 38 0.54 32.93 -23.18
N ALA A 39 -0.21 33.60 -22.30
CA ALA A 39 0.33 34.26 -21.12
C ALA A 39 1.02 33.25 -20.17
N GLU A 40 0.38 32.14 -19.90
CA GLU A 40 0.97 31.05 -19.09
C GLU A 40 2.28 30.55 -19.73
N LYS A 41 2.26 30.27 -21.01
CA LYS A 41 3.45 29.79 -21.74
C LYS A 41 4.62 30.75 -21.62
N LEU A 42 4.40 32.06 -21.79
CA LEU A 42 5.45 33.06 -21.61
C LEU A 42 6.04 33.01 -20.19
N MET A 43 5.21 32.90 -19.16
CA MET A 43 5.70 32.86 -17.77
C MET A 43 6.46 31.57 -17.45
N THR A 44 5.96 30.42 -17.92
CA THR A 44 6.66 29.14 -17.73
C THR A 44 7.98 29.07 -18.51
N ASP A 45 8.02 29.59 -19.71
CA ASP A 45 9.24 29.68 -20.52
C ASP A 45 10.27 30.61 -19.85
N LEU A 46 9.82 31.74 -19.31
CA LEU A 46 10.66 32.68 -18.58
C LEU A 46 11.28 32.06 -17.32
N LEU A 47 10.47 31.35 -16.52
CA LEU A 47 10.92 30.64 -15.34
C LEU A 47 11.90 29.49 -15.65
N ALA A 48 11.77 28.88 -16.82
CA ALA A 48 12.68 27.82 -17.28
C ALA A 48 14.05 28.37 -17.71
N LYS A 49 14.07 29.52 -18.37
CA LYS A 49 15.28 30.08 -19.02
C LYS A 49 16.07 31.02 -18.11
N ASP A 50 15.40 31.75 -17.21
CA ASP A 50 16.00 32.82 -16.44
C ASP A 50 15.89 32.56 -14.92
N SER A 51 17.04 32.40 -14.27
CA SER A 51 17.10 32.14 -12.82
C SER A 51 16.61 33.35 -11.99
N ALA A 52 16.83 34.60 -12.46
CA ALA A 52 16.36 35.81 -11.80
C ALA A 52 14.83 35.88 -11.79
N SER A 53 14.17 35.39 -12.82
CA SER A 53 12.71 35.29 -12.91
C SER A 53 12.09 34.38 -11.86
N ARG A 54 12.82 33.38 -11.39
CA ARG A 54 12.39 32.48 -10.31
C ARG A 54 12.27 33.17 -8.95
N GLN A 55 12.81 34.37 -8.82
CA GLN A 55 12.73 35.21 -7.60
C GLN A 55 11.76 36.38 -7.77
N ASN A 56 11.09 36.49 -8.92
CA ASN A 56 10.24 37.63 -9.23
C ASN A 56 8.76 37.35 -8.95
N ILE A 57 8.23 37.91 -7.87
CA ILE A 57 6.82 37.78 -7.47
C ILE A 57 5.87 38.13 -8.62
N LYS A 58 6.18 39.16 -9.43
CA LYS A 58 5.32 39.60 -10.55
C LYS A 58 5.19 38.52 -11.62
N VAL A 59 6.22 37.71 -11.84
CA VAL A 59 6.17 36.58 -12.79
C VAL A 59 5.21 35.50 -12.29
N TYR A 60 5.32 35.10 -11.02
CA TYR A 60 4.44 34.10 -10.42
C TYR A 60 2.99 34.58 -10.31
N ASN A 61 2.77 35.86 -9.95
CA ASN A 61 1.41 36.40 -9.93
C ASN A 61 0.80 36.43 -11.34
N THR A 62 1.54 36.84 -12.36
CA THR A 62 1.05 36.83 -13.75
C THR A 62 0.81 35.39 -14.23
N TRP A 63 1.62 34.43 -13.80
CA TRP A 63 1.35 33.03 -14.06
C TRP A 63 0.08 32.53 -13.38
N TYR A 64 -0.11 32.85 -12.10
CA TYR A 64 -1.35 32.51 -11.37
C TYR A 64 -2.58 33.10 -12.05
N GLU A 65 -2.57 34.39 -12.39
CA GLU A 65 -3.67 35.04 -13.11
C GLU A 65 -3.97 34.39 -14.47
N SER A 66 -2.94 33.95 -15.20
CA SER A 66 -3.12 33.27 -16.47
C SER A 66 -3.81 31.89 -16.33
N VAL A 67 -3.41 31.10 -15.30
CA VAL A 67 -4.04 29.80 -15.02
C VAL A 67 -5.48 29.99 -14.52
N LEU A 68 -5.69 30.97 -13.66
CA LEU A 68 -7.01 31.35 -13.16
C LEU A 68 -7.96 31.76 -14.30
N GLY A 69 -7.48 32.58 -15.24
CA GLY A 69 -8.29 32.99 -16.40
C GLY A 69 -8.68 31.81 -17.28
N GLN A 70 -7.78 30.85 -17.52
CA GLN A 70 -8.13 29.61 -18.24
C GLN A 70 -9.21 28.82 -17.48
N TYR A 71 -9.06 28.68 -16.17
CA TYR A 71 -10.04 27.98 -15.34
C TYR A 71 -11.41 28.68 -15.39
N GLN A 72 -11.46 30.00 -15.30
CA GLN A 72 -12.68 30.78 -15.39
C GLN A 72 -13.38 30.65 -16.75
N GLN A 73 -12.62 30.65 -17.86
CA GLN A 73 -13.18 30.43 -19.20
C GLN A 73 -13.86 29.05 -19.33
N ILE A 74 -13.24 28.01 -18.75
CA ILE A 74 -13.87 26.68 -18.79
C ILE A 74 -15.08 26.62 -17.86
N ASN A 75 -15.02 27.29 -16.71
CA ASN A 75 -16.14 27.36 -15.78
C ASN A 75 -17.34 28.09 -16.39
N GLU A 76 -17.09 29.12 -17.19
CA GLU A 76 -18.12 29.78 -17.99
C GLU A 76 -18.78 28.82 -18.99
N LYS A 77 -17.99 28.01 -19.70
CA LYS A 77 -18.52 26.96 -20.60
C LYS A 77 -19.39 25.96 -19.85
N ILE A 78 -18.99 25.56 -18.64
CA ILE A 78 -19.79 24.67 -17.79
C ILE A 78 -21.14 25.33 -17.44
N TYR A 79 -21.11 26.58 -17.01
CA TYR A 79 -22.31 27.32 -16.68
C TYR A 79 -23.27 27.49 -17.88
N LEU A 80 -22.71 27.72 -19.06
CA LEU A 80 -23.46 27.85 -20.31
C LEU A 80 -23.81 26.51 -20.97
N HIS A 81 -23.59 25.36 -20.29
CA HIS A 81 -23.84 24.01 -20.81
C HIS A 81 -23.13 23.71 -22.12
N GLN A 82 -22.01 24.35 -22.42
CA GLN A 82 -21.19 24.12 -23.60
C GLN A 82 -20.24 22.94 -23.38
N LYS A 83 -19.73 22.39 -24.50
CA LYS A 83 -18.76 21.29 -24.46
C LYS A 83 -17.43 21.73 -23.80
N TYR A 84 -16.96 20.96 -22.82
CA TYR A 84 -15.69 21.17 -22.14
C TYR A 84 -14.99 19.83 -21.86
N ASP A 85 -13.69 19.88 -21.55
CA ASP A 85 -12.93 18.71 -21.09
C ASP A 85 -12.76 18.73 -19.56
N THR A 86 -13.39 17.78 -18.90
CA THR A 86 -13.34 17.63 -17.44
C THR A 86 -11.91 17.42 -16.92
N ALA A 87 -11.05 16.72 -17.68
CA ALA A 87 -9.67 16.50 -17.26
C ALA A 87 -8.88 17.81 -17.22
N THR A 88 -9.12 18.70 -18.18
CA THR A 88 -8.51 20.04 -18.22
C THR A 88 -8.95 20.90 -17.05
N VAL A 89 -10.24 20.89 -16.67
CA VAL A 89 -10.75 21.62 -15.48
C VAL A 89 -9.93 21.26 -14.23
N TYR A 90 -9.83 19.96 -13.96
CA TYR A 90 -9.09 19.49 -12.78
C TYR A 90 -7.59 19.78 -12.89
N THR A 91 -7.00 19.64 -14.08
CA THR A 91 -5.56 19.92 -14.26
C THR A 91 -5.23 21.39 -14.00
N LEU A 92 -6.05 22.32 -14.49
CA LEU A 92 -5.90 23.74 -14.21
C LEU A 92 -6.06 24.05 -12.73
N LEU A 93 -7.07 23.47 -12.07
CA LEU A 93 -7.26 23.64 -10.64
C LEU A 93 -6.02 23.21 -9.83
N ASN A 94 -5.51 22.02 -10.07
CA ASN A 94 -4.31 21.53 -9.38
C ASN A 94 -3.09 22.44 -9.63
N ARG A 95 -2.97 22.97 -10.84
CA ARG A 95 -1.93 23.92 -11.21
C ARG A 95 -2.08 25.24 -10.48
N MET A 96 -3.30 25.77 -10.35
CA MET A 96 -3.58 26.99 -9.57
C MET A 96 -3.04 26.87 -8.14
N TYR A 97 -3.32 25.76 -7.45
CA TYR A 97 -2.82 25.55 -6.09
C TYR A 97 -1.29 25.58 -6.03
N ARG A 98 -0.62 24.83 -6.90
CA ARG A 98 0.85 24.75 -6.94
C ARG A 98 1.50 26.12 -7.25
N VAL A 99 0.89 26.88 -8.16
CA VAL A 99 1.43 28.21 -8.50
C VAL A 99 1.19 29.20 -7.36
N ALA A 100 0.01 29.16 -6.72
CA ALA A 100 -0.29 30.00 -5.58
C ALA A 100 0.60 29.71 -4.36
N GLU A 101 0.90 28.45 -4.08
CA GLU A 101 1.84 28.05 -3.03
C GLU A 101 3.26 28.59 -3.31
N SER A 102 3.70 28.48 -4.57
CA SER A 102 4.99 29.03 -4.99
C SER A 102 5.02 30.56 -4.90
N LEU A 103 3.94 31.22 -5.30
CA LEU A 103 3.78 32.68 -5.18
C LEU A 103 3.81 33.10 -3.71
N ASP A 104 3.05 32.43 -2.84
CA ASP A 104 2.99 32.73 -1.41
C ASP A 104 4.35 32.58 -0.72
N SER A 105 5.11 31.55 -1.09
CA SER A 105 6.46 31.34 -0.55
C SER A 105 7.43 32.47 -0.91
N LEU A 106 7.26 33.12 -2.07
CA LEU A 106 8.06 34.27 -2.47
C LEU A 106 7.56 35.56 -1.84
N ASP A 107 6.25 35.75 -1.80
CA ASP A 107 5.57 36.94 -1.29
C ASP A 107 5.72 37.07 0.24
N ALA A 108 5.87 35.95 0.94
CA ALA A 108 6.08 35.89 2.39
C ALA A 108 7.55 36.09 2.81
N ARG A 109 8.45 36.48 1.94
CA ARG A 109 9.83 36.75 2.33
C ARG A 109 9.90 38.02 3.16
N PRO A 110 10.72 38.04 4.23
CA PRO A 110 10.90 39.23 5.03
C PRO A 110 11.42 40.41 4.19
N ASP A 111 10.89 41.61 4.45
CA ASP A 111 11.43 42.85 3.91
C ASP A 111 12.78 43.21 4.58
N GLU A 112 13.43 44.30 4.17
CA GLU A 112 14.68 44.76 4.74
C GLU A 112 14.64 45.03 6.25
N LYS A 113 13.44 45.15 6.83
CA LYS A 113 13.18 45.35 8.27
C LYS A 113 12.75 44.04 8.96
N GLY A 114 12.84 42.90 8.27
CA GLY A 114 12.46 41.58 8.80
C GLY A 114 10.95 41.34 8.90
N ARG A 115 10.10 42.18 8.31
CA ARG A 115 8.65 42.06 8.39
C ARG A 115 8.11 41.19 7.26
N VAL A 116 7.21 40.26 7.60
CA VAL A 116 6.52 39.39 6.64
C VAL A 116 5.12 39.94 6.39
N LYS A 117 4.85 40.45 5.19
CA LYS A 117 3.56 41.02 4.78
C LYS A 117 3.24 40.57 3.35
N PRO A 118 2.71 39.35 3.17
CA PRO A 118 2.34 38.89 1.85
C PRO A 118 1.12 39.61 1.30
N ASP A 119 1.24 40.22 0.12
CA ASP A 119 0.19 41.01 -0.52
C ASP A 119 -0.92 40.13 -1.11
N TYR A 120 -0.58 38.93 -1.60
CA TYR A 120 -1.50 38.07 -2.34
C TYR A 120 -2.11 36.93 -1.51
N ARG A 121 -1.57 36.62 -0.32
CA ARG A 121 -1.99 35.47 0.50
C ARG A 121 -3.47 35.40 0.74
N LYS A 122 -4.05 36.48 1.28
CA LYS A 122 -5.47 36.49 1.67
C LYS A 122 -6.39 36.24 0.48
N SER A 123 -6.21 37.01 -0.59
CA SER A 123 -7.08 36.90 -1.78
C SER A 123 -6.99 35.54 -2.46
N ASN A 124 -5.77 35.01 -2.59
CA ASN A 124 -5.53 33.69 -3.20
C ASN A 124 -6.12 32.58 -2.33
N ALA A 125 -5.92 32.62 -1.01
CA ALA A 125 -6.48 31.66 -0.09
C ALA A 125 -8.02 31.61 -0.13
N GLU A 126 -8.68 32.77 -0.07
CA GLU A 126 -10.15 32.88 -0.16
C GLU A 126 -10.70 32.31 -1.47
N GLN A 127 -10.00 32.52 -2.57
CA GLN A 127 -10.40 32.03 -3.88
C GLN A 127 -10.22 30.51 -3.97
N LEU A 128 -9.09 30.00 -3.53
CA LEU A 128 -8.75 28.58 -3.63
C LEU A 128 -9.53 27.73 -2.62
N ASP A 129 -9.82 28.25 -1.42
CA ASP A 129 -10.63 27.56 -0.42
C ASP A 129 -11.99 27.12 -0.98
N LYS A 130 -12.68 28.00 -1.71
CA LYS A 130 -13.95 27.69 -2.38
C LYS A 130 -13.85 26.53 -3.38
N LEU A 131 -12.65 26.30 -3.91
CA LEU A 131 -12.39 25.30 -4.93
C LEU A 131 -11.74 24.04 -4.37
N ARG A 132 -11.34 24.02 -3.09
CA ARG A 132 -10.54 22.96 -2.49
C ARG A 132 -11.18 21.58 -2.63
N ARG A 133 -12.49 21.49 -2.44
CA ARG A 133 -13.24 20.23 -2.62
C ARG A 133 -13.12 19.63 -4.02
N ASN A 134 -12.90 20.46 -5.03
CA ASN A 134 -12.72 20.00 -6.40
C ASN A 134 -11.37 19.28 -6.62
N LEU A 135 -10.36 19.53 -5.79
CA LEU A 135 -9.13 18.70 -5.79
C LEU A 135 -9.44 17.24 -5.43
N TYR A 136 -10.25 17.04 -4.39
CA TYR A 136 -10.69 15.70 -3.99
C TYR A 136 -11.48 15.01 -5.14
N PHE A 137 -12.40 15.72 -5.77
CA PHE A 137 -13.13 15.19 -6.93
C PHE A 137 -12.21 14.91 -8.13
N GLY A 138 -11.20 15.74 -8.37
CA GLY A 138 -10.17 15.50 -9.39
C GLY A 138 -9.36 14.24 -9.11
N GLY A 139 -9.03 14.00 -7.85
CA GLY A 139 -8.39 12.77 -7.41
C GLY A 139 -9.24 11.54 -7.69
N THR A 140 -10.49 11.51 -7.21
CA THR A 140 -11.42 10.37 -7.44
C THR A 140 -11.77 10.17 -8.90
N TYR A 141 -11.88 11.24 -9.69
CA TYR A 141 -12.04 11.16 -11.15
C TYR A 141 -10.89 10.39 -11.83
N ASN A 142 -9.65 10.63 -11.39
CA ASN A 142 -8.47 9.95 -11.93
C ASN A 142 -8.35 8.51 -11.41
N VAL A 143 -8.71 8.21 -10.16
CA VAL A 143 -8.79 6.83 -9.63
C VAL A 143 -9.72 5.97 -10.47
N ARG A 144 -10.95 6.44 -10.74
CA ARG A 144 -11.94 5.72 -11.57
C ARG A 144 -11.45 5.41 -12.98
N ARG A 145 -10.44 6.14 -13.47
CA ARG A 145 -9.81 5.96 -14.79
C ARG A 145 -8.50 5.22 -14.77
N GLY A 146 -8.09 4.71 -13.59
CA GLY A 146 -6.81 4.03 -13.40
C GLY A 146 -5.59 4.94 -13.55
N LYS A 147 -5.76 6.26 -13.53
CA LYS A 147 -4.67 7.25 -13.66
C LYS A 147 -4.09 7.57 -12.29
N TYR A 148 -3.51 6.57 -11.63
CA TYR A 148 -3.13 6.64 -10.21
C TYR A 148 -2.07 7.70 -9.90
N GLN A 149 -1.11 7.93 -10.81
CA GLN A 149 -0.13 9.02 -10.63
C GLN A 149 -0.80 10.39 -10.55
N LYS A 150 -1.77 10.65 -11.44
CA LYS A 150 -2.51 11.91 -11.41
C LYS A 150 -3.40 11.99 -10.17
N ALA A 151 -4.06 10.89 -9.82
CA ALA A 151 -4.88 10.81 -8.61
C ALA A 151 -4.07 11.13 -7.34
N PHE A 152 -2.90 10.52 -7.20
CA PHE A 152 -1.99 10.79 -6.09
C PHE A 152 -1.66 12.27 -5.99
N ASN A 153 -1.25 12.92 -7.09
CA ASN A 153 -0.90 14.33 -7.10
C ASN A 153 -2.07 15.25 -6.65
N PHE A 154 -3.30 14.89 -6.99
CA PHE A 154 -4.49 15.64 -6.54
C PHE A 154 -4.71 15.51 -5.04
N PHE A 155 -4.67 14.29 -4.51
CA PHE A 155 -4.82 14.06 -3.07
C PHE A 155 -3.65 14.65 -2.27
N GLU A 156 -2.43 14.54 -2.80
CA GLU A 156 -1.25 15.18 -2.23
C GLU A 156 -1.44 16.69 -2.11
N THR A 157 -1.87 17.37 -3.17
CA THR A 157 -2.16 18.81 -3.13
C THR A 157 -3.26 19.13 -2.12
N TYR A 158 -4.32 18.31 -2.08
CA TYR A 158 -5.42 18.48 -1.13
C TYR A 158 -4.96 18.36 0.33
N ILE A 159 -4.14 17.37 0.64
CA ILE A 159 -3.64 17.09 1.99
C ILE A 159 -2.61 18.15 2.40
N ASN A 160 -1.64 18.43 1.53
CA ASN A 160 -0.56 19.34 1.83
C ASN A 160 -1.03 20.79 2.01
N ALA A 161 -2.16 21.19 1.40
CA ALA A 161 -2.76 22.48 1.64
C ALA A 161 -2.99 22.77 3.15
N ALA A 162 -3.23 21.74 3.97
CA ALA A 162 -3.39 21.88 5.42
C ALA A 162 -2.09 22.32 6.14
N GLN A 163 -0.95 22.18 5.51
CA GLN A 163 0.36 22.54 6.08
C GLN A 163 0.96 23.80 5.43
N GLN A 164 0.30 24.31 4.37
CA GLN A 164 0.81 25.48 3.65
C GLN A 164 0.47 26.77 4.41
N PRO A 165 1.44 27.69 4.58
CA PRO A 165 1.20 29.00 5.20
C PRO A 165 0.07 29.81 4.52
N LEU A 166 -0.11 29.59 3.21
CA LEU A 166 -1.21 30.16 2.42
C LEU A 166 -2.58 29.91 3.05
N PHE A 167 -2.79 28.73 3.64
CA PHE A 167 -4.08 28.30 4.21
C PHE A 167 -4.08 28.21 5.73
N ALA A 168 -3.10 28.79 6.42
CA ALA A 168 -2.97 28.67 7.87
C ALA A 168 -4.22 29.14 8.65
N SER A 169 -4.97 30.12 8.11
CA SER A 169 -6.19 30.62 8.75
C SER A 169 -7.38 29.66 8.71
N TYR A 170 -7.36 28.63 7.88
CA TYR A 170 -8.46 27.67 7.70
C TYR A 170 -8.35 26.44 8.62
N ASP A 171 -7.16 26.15 9.14
CA ASP A 171 -6.85 25.00 10.01
C ASP A 171 -7.46 23.67 9.50
N TYR A 172 -7.26 23.37 8.21
CA TYR A 172 -7.84 22.17 7.58
C TYR A 172 -7.51 20.88 8.30
N ALA A 173 -6.37 20.81 8.99
CA ALA A 173 -6.00 19.63 9.76
C ALA A 173 -7.03 19.28 10.85
N LYS A 174 -7.73 20.31 11.40
CA LYS A 174 -8.78 20.12 12.40
C LYS A 174 -10.19 20.23 11.83
N THR A 175 -10.39 21.07 10.83
CA THR A 175 -11.73 21.43 10.34
C THR A 175 -12.22 20.51 9.22
N ASP A 176 -11.32 19.79 8.53
CA ASP A 176 -11.70 18.99 7.38
C ASP A 176 -11.73 17.48 7.68
N ALA A 177 -12.94 16.98 7.97
CA ALA A 177 -13.19 15.56 8.23
C ALA A 177 -12.89 14.63 7.02
N SER A 178 -12.71 15.18 5.82
CA SER A 178 -12.40 14.39 4.61
C SER A 178 -10.90 14.07 4.45
N MET A 179 -10.04 14.66 5.28
CA MET A 179 -8.58 14.47 5.21
C MET A 179 -8.16 12.99 5.31
N PRO A 180 -8.67 12.19 6.26
CA PRO A 180 -8.32 10.76 6.33
C PRO A 180 -8.71 9.98 5.08
N THR A 181 -9.88 10.27 4.51
CA THR A 181 -10.35 9.59 3.29
C THR A 181 -9.55 10.03 2.07
N ALA A 182 -9.13 11.29 1.98
CA ALA A 182 -8.21 11.75 0.94
C ALA A 182 -6.84 11.03 1.04
N ALA A 183 -6.34 10.85 2.26
CA ALA A 183 -5.12 10.10 2.53
C ALA A 183 -5.26 8.61 2.15
N TYR A 184 -6.41 7.99 2.43
CA TYR A 184 -6.68 6.64 1.93
C TYR A 184 -6.58 6.54 0.41
N TRP A 185 -7.16 7.47 -0.32
CA TRP A 185 -7.09 7.46 -1.79
C TRP A 185 -5.67 7.74 -2.32
N ALA A 186 -4.89 8.57 -1.62
CA ALA A 186 -3.47 8.77 -1.93
C ALA A 186 -2.68 7.46 -1.72
N THR A 187 -2.84 6.81 -0.57
CA THR A 187 -2.22 5.52 -0.23
C THR A 187 -2.62 4.43 -1.22
N LEU A 188 -3.90 4.30 -1.56
CA LEU A 188 -4.37 3.37 -2.59
C LEU A 188 -3.71 3.66 -3.94
N SER A 189 -3.56 4.94 -4.31
CA SER A 189 -2.93 5.31 -5.57
C SER A 189 -1.46 4.88 -5.61
N GLY A 190 -0.71 5.09 -4.52
CA GLY A 190 0.65 4.58 -4.35
C GLY A 190 0.71 3.05 -4.47
N TYR A 191 -0.17 2.35 -3.77
CA TYR A 191 -0.30 0.89 -3.82
C TYR A 191 -0.56 0.38 -5.25
N ARG A 192 -1.48 1.01 -5.99
CA ARG A 192 -1.80 0.63 -7.37
C ARG A 192 -0.65 0.87 -8.34
N MET A 193 0.23 1.81 -8.05
CA MET A 193 1.47 2.05 -8.80
C MET A 193 2.62 1.14 -8.37
N LYS A 194 2.47 0.36 -7.30
CA LYS A 194 3.55 -0.39 -6.63
C LYS A 194 4.71 0.53 -6.18
N ASP A 195 4.39 1.73 -5.77
CA ASP A 195 5.32 2.73 -5.28
C ASP A 195 5.24 2.75 -3.75
N ALA A 196 6.25 2.17 -3.10
CA ALA A 196 6.27 2.03 -1.65
C ALA A 196 6.32 3.39 -0.93
N GLU A 197 7.12 4.34 -1.43
CA GLU A 197 7.24 5.67 -0.83
C GLU A 197 5.90 6.41 -0.84
N ARG A 198 5.22 6.42 -2.00
CA ARG A 198 3.91 7.05 -2.11
C ARG A 198 2.83 6.32 -1.33
N THR A 199 2.92 5.00 -1.22
CA THR A 199 1.99 4.20 -0.40
C THR A 199 2.08 4.58 1.07
N LEU A 200 3.30 4.76 1.59
CA LEU A 200 3.53 5.06 3.00
C LEU A 200 3.34 6.53 3.36
N ARG A 201 3.51 7.45 2.41
CA ARG A 201 3.60 8.90 2.66
C ARG A 201 2.45 9.49 3.49
N TYR A 202 1.23 9.01 3.28
CA TYR A 202 0.03 9.49 3.99
C TYR A 202 -0.70 8.38 4.74
N SER A 203 -0.06 7.22 4.92
CA SER A 203 -0.68 6.03 5.53
C SER A 203 -1.17 6.27 6.96
N ASP A 204 -0.40 6.99 7.77
CA ASP A 204 -0.78 7.30 9.17
C ASP A 204 -2.06 8.16 9.24
N LEU A 205 -2.18 9.12 8.33
CA LEU A 205 -3.42 9.91 8.22
C LEU A 205 -4.58 9.06 7.69
N ALA A 206 -4.30 8.17 6.73
CA ALA A 206 -5.30 7.26 6.15
C ALA A 206 -5.83 6.25 7.17
N LEU A 207 -5.03 5.81 8.13
CA LEU A 207 -5.46 4.92 9.22
C LEU A 207 -6.53 5.54 10.12
N LYS A 208 -6.67 6.85 10.14
CA LYS A 208 -7.75 7.55 10.88
C LYS A 208 -9.13 7.35 10.23
N ASP A 209 -9.21 6.93 8.97
CA ASP A 209 -10.44 6.44 8.36
C ASP A 209 -10.66 4.97 8.77
N THR A 210 -11.36 4.76 9.88
CA THR A 210 -11.57 3.43 10.46
C THR A 210 -12.28 2.47 9.51
N SER A 211 -13.11 3.00 8.60
CA SER A 211 -13.83 2.18 7.61
C SER A 211 -12.92 1.58 6.55
N LYS A 212 -11.73 2.14 6.36
CA LYS A 212 -10.72 1.74 5.37
C LYS A 212 -9.42 1.23 5.97
N ALA A 213 -9.28 1.33 7.29
CA ALA A 213 -8.04 1.04 8.01
C ALA A 213 -7.47 -0.36 7.73
N VAL A 214 -8.33 -1.37 7.54
CA VAL A 214 -7.90 -2.74 7.19
C VAL A 214 -7.14 -2.77 5.86
N TYR A 215 -7.64 -2.07 4.85
CA TYR A 215 -6.97 -2.01 3.53
C TYR A 215 -5.68 -1.21 3.60
N VAL A 216 -5.68 -0.11 4.37
CA VAL A 216 -4.46 0.71 4.57
C VAL A 216 -3.36 -0.14 5.21
N ARG A 217 -3.67 -0.92 6.26
CA ARG A 217 -2.70 -1.84 6.89
C ARG A 217 -2.16 -2.87 5.91
N GLN A 218 -3.03 -3.43 5.08
CA GLN A 218 -2.57 -4.33 4.00
C GLN A 218 -1.62 -3.61 3.04
N TYR A 219 -1.92 -2.38 2.62
CA TYR A 219 -1.06 -1.64 1.69
C TYR A 219 0.29 -1.27 2.31
N ILE A 220 0.33 -0.99 3.61
CA ILE A 220 1.57 -0.77 4.37
C ILE A 220 2.44 -2.04 4.36
N CYS A 221 1.85 -3.21 4.62
CA CYS A 221 2.57 -4.48 4.53
C CYS A 221 3.17 -4.68 3.12
N GLU A 222 2.37 -4.50 2.07
CA GLU A 222 2.84 -4.66 0.70
C GLU A 222 3.97 -3.66 0.36
N ALA A 223 3.89 -2.43 0.84
CA ALA A 223 4.93 -1.43 0.63
C ALA A 223 6.27 -1.86 1.24
N TYR A 224 6.27 -2.36 2.48
CA TYR A 224 7.49 -2.87 3.12
C TYR A 224 8.01 -4.15 2.44
N LEU A 225 7.12 -5.00 1.95
CA LEU A 225 7.50 -6.18 1.17
C LEU A 225 8.22 -5.78 -0.13
N TRP A 226 7.74 -4.75 -0.84
CA TRP A 226 8.42 -4.24 -2.05
C TRP A 226 9.78 -3.60 -1.73
N GLN A 227 9.94 -2.99 -0.58
CA GLN A 227 11.20 -2.45 -0.08
C GLN A 227 12.17 -3.53 0.41
N LYS A 228 11.71 -4.80 0.51
CA LYS A 228 12.45 -5.92 1.13
C LYS A 228 12.88 -5.59 2.58
N ASN A 229 12.05 -4.85 3.29
CA ASN A 229 12.27 -4.49 4.68
C ASN A 229 11.51 -5.48 5.58
N ASP A 230 12.13 -6.64 5.83
CA ASP A 230 11.50 -7.75 6.55
C ASP A 230 11.09 -7.38 7.98
N ASN A 231 11.86 -6.51 8.65
CA ASN A 231 11.55 -6.08 10.02
C ASN A 231 10.27 -5.23 10.08
N GLU A 232 10.14 -4.23 9.22
CA GLU A 232 8.94 -3.39 9.19
C GLU A 232 7.75 -4.13 8.59
N TYR A 233 7.98 -5.05 7.66
CA TYR A 233 6.94 -5.94 7.15
C TYR A 233 6.34 -6.82 8.27
N LEU A 234 7.18 -7.43 9.10
CA LEU A 234 6.73 -8.23 10.25
C LEU A 234 5.90 -7.39 11.23
N LYS A 235 6.39 -6.22 11.63
CA LYS A 235 5.66 -5.29 12.52
C LYS A 235 4.31 -4.87 11.93
N ALA A 236 4.28 -4.58 10.64
CA ALA A 236 3.04 -4.20 9.95
C ALA A 236 2.02 -5.35 9.90
N LEU A 237 2.49 -6.60 9.75
CA LEU A 237 1.62 -7.78 9.84
C LEU A 237 1.08 -7.99 11.26
N GLU A 238 1.91 -7.80 12.28
CA GLU A 238 1.52 -7.89 13.70
C GLU A 238 0.46 -6.82 14.03
N ASP A 239 0.67 -5.57 13.63
CA ASP A 239 -0.32 -4.49 13.79
C ASP A 239 -1.62 -4.80 13.05
N GLY A 240 -1.50 -5.26 11.79
CA GLY A 240 -2.65 -5.63 10.98
C GLY A 240 -3.48 -6.73 11.60
N PHE A 241 -2.85 -7.77 12.12
CA PHE A 241 -3.53 -8.88 12.79
C PHE A 241 -4.14 -8.47 14.13
N ALA A 242 -3.44 -7.67 14.93
CA ALA A 242 -3.94 -7.20 16.22
C ALA A 242 -5.26 -6.43 16.09
N HIS A 243 -5.39 -5.60 15.04
CA HIS A 243 -6.58 -4.79 14.80
C HIS A 243 -7.66 -5.51 13.98
N HIS A 244 -7.28 -6.44 13.10
CA HIS A 244 -8.18 -7.12 12.16
C HIS A 244 -7.88 -8.63 12.06
N PRO A 245 -8.04 -9.39 13.15
CA PRO A 245 -7.65 -10.80 13.20
C PRO A 245 -8.44 -11.70 12.23
N GLU A 246 -9.66 -11.32 11.88
CA GLU A 246 -10.47 -12.08 10.93
C GLU A 246 -10.17 -11.77 9.46
N TYR A 247 -9.41 -10.71 9.19
CA TYR A 247 -9.09 -10.36 7.81
C TYR A 247 -8.04 -11.34 7.25
N PRO A 248 -8.33 -12.02 6.11
CA PRO A 248 -7.59 -13.22 5.69
C PRO A 248 -6.15 -12.93 5.21
N TYR A 249 -5.75 -11.67 5.16
CA TYR A 249 -4.44 -11.27 4.68
C TYR A 249 -3.32 -11.48 5.72
N PHE A 250 -3.53 -11.09 6.98
CA PHE A 250 -2.45 -10.93 7.97
C PHE A 250 -1.97 -12.25 8.57
N PHE A 251 -2.89 -13.05 9.11
CA PHE A 251 -2.55 -14.24 9.88
C PHE A 251 -1.70 -15.26 9.12
N PRO A 252 -2.03 -15.67 7.87
CA PRO A 252 -1.21 -16.64 7.14
C PRO A 252 0.20 -16.12 6.89
N ARG A 253 0.34 -14.85 6.51
CA ARG A 253 1.65 -14.22 6.24
C ARG A 253 2.50 -14.06 7.48
N LEU A 254 1.87 -13.79 8.60
CA LEU A 254 2.54 -13.70 9.90
C LEU A 254 3.09 -15.07 10.32
N GLY A 255 2.27 -16.13 10.19
CA GLY A 255 2.71 -17.50 10.39
C GLY A 255 3.88 -17.90 9.49
N ASP A 256 3.80 -17.57 8.19
CA ASP A 256 4.89 -17.81 7.24
C ASP A 256 6.18 -17.08 7.63
N CYS A 257 6.07 -15.83 8.11
CA CYS A 257 7.23 -15.07 8.59
C CYS A 257 7.87 -15.75 9.81
N TYR A 258 7.09 -16.12 10.80
CA TYR A 258 7.61 -16.79 11.99
C TYR A 258 8.25 -18.15 11.65
N ASN A 259 7.60 -18.93 10.80
CA ASN A 259 8.10 -20.24 10.39
C ASN A 259 9.44 -20.12 9.61
N LYS A 260 9.58 -19.15 8.71
CA LYS A 260 10.85 -18.86 8.00
C LYS A 260 12.00 -18.53 8.94
N HIS A 261 11.72 -17.94 10.10
CA HIS A 261 12.71 -17.61 11.10
C HIS A 261 12.88 -18.71 12.17
N GLY A 262 12.25 -19.86 12.00
CA GLY A 262 12.30 -20.97 12.98
C GLY A 262 11.56 -20.67 14.29
N GLN A 263 10.66 -19.69 14.29
CA GLN A 263 9.92 -19.22 15.47
C GLN A 263 8.54 -19.87 15.55
N ILE A 264 8.49 -21.22 15.45
CA ILE A 264 7.24 -21.99 15.40
C ILE A 264 6.41 -21.83 16.67
N ASP A 265 7.08 -21.66 17.81
CA ASP A 265 6.40 -21.37 19.08
C ASP A 265 5.55 -20.09 19.00
N LYS A 266 6.02 -19.07 18.29
CA LYS A 266 5.23 -17.84 18.08
C LYS A 266 4.00 -18.10 17.21
N THR A 267 4.11 -18.95 16.19
CA THR A 267 2.94 -19.36 15.37
C THR A 267 1.92 -20.09 16.23
N LEU A 268 2.37 -20.97 17.13
CA LEU A 268 1.50 -21.66 18.08
C LEU A 268 0.81 -20.67 19.02
N GLN A 269 1.58 -19.80 19.69
CA GLN A 269 1.04 -18.78 20.59
C GLN A 269 0.01 -17.88 19.90
N LEU A 270 0.33 -17.39 18.69
CA LEU A 270 -0.56 -16.56 17.88
C LEU A 270 -1.88 -17.26 17.58
N SER A 271 -1.80 -18.56 17.22
CA SER A 271 -2.99 -19.38 16.95
C SER A 271 -3.86 -19.55 18.20
N GLU A 272 -3.24 -19.78 19.35
CA GLU A 272 -3.92 -19.94 20.64
C GLU A 272 -4.59 -18.65 21.10
N GLU A 273 -3.93 -17.51 20.95
CA GLU A 273 -4.50 -16.19 21.25
C GLU A 273 -5.69 -15.87 20.33
N ALA A 274 -5.56 -16.19 19.03
CA ALA A 274 -6.67 -16.06 18.08
C ALA A 274 -7.85 -16.96 18.45
N LEU A 275 -7.60 -18.20 18.86
CA LEU A 275 -8.64 -19.16 19.25
C LEU A 275 -9.36 -18.78 20.55
N LYS A 276 -8.74 -17.99 21.44
CA LYS A 276 -9.46 -17.42 22.60
C LYS A 276 -10.60 -16.50 22.18
N LYS A 277 -10.42 -15.75 21.07
CA LYS A 277 -11.44 -14.84 20.53
C LYS A 277 -12.37 -15.53 19.53
N PHE A 278 -11.85 -16.49 18.78
CA PHE A 278 -12.52 -17.18 17.67
C PHE A 278 -12.33 -18.70 17.78
N PRO A 279 -12.93 -19.37 18.79
CA PRO A 279 -12.62 -20.76 19.16
C PRO A 279 -12.83 -21.78 18.04
N ASP A 280 -13.76 -21.48 17.13
CA ASP A 280 -14.15 -22.39 16.05
C ASP A 280 -13.60 -22.03 14.68
N ARG A 281 -12.64 -21.10 14.58
CA ARG A 281 -12.11 -20.66 13.29
C ARG A 281 -11.14 -21.72 12.72
N SER A 282 -11.56 -22.42 11.67
CA SER A 282 -10.77 -23.51 11.06
C SER A 282 -9.36 -23.07 10.66
N LEU A 283 -9.17 -21.82 10.21
CA LEU A 283 -7.85 -21.27 9.88
C LEU A 283 -6.88 -21.31 11.08
N PHE A 284 -7.35 -20.90 12.26
CA PHE A 284 -6.49 -20.85 13.46
C PHE A 284 -6.27 -22.25 14.05
N LEU A 285 -7.30 -23.12 13.99
CA LEU A 285 -7.15 -24.52 14.36
C LEU A 285 -6.15 -25.25 13.47
N LEU A 286 -6.19 -25.01 12.15
CA LEU A 286 -5.24 -25.62 11.21
C LEU A 286 -3.83 -25.15 11.48
N ALA A 287 -3.63 -23.85 11.65
CA ALA A 287 -2.31 -23.30 11.97
C ALA A 287 -1.78 -23.85 13.30
N LYS A 288 -2.63 -23.98 14.33
CA LYS A 288 -2.29 -24.62 15.60
C LYS A 288 -1.86 -26.07 15.40
N SER A 289 -2.60 -26.86 14.61
CA SER A 289 -2.26 -28.26 14.36
C SER A 289 -0.92 -28.42 13.63
N VAL A 290 -0.63 -27.56 12.66
CA VAL A 290 0.65 -27.56 11.95
C VAL A 290 1.80 -27.18 12.90
N ALA A 291 1.64 -26.11 13.68
CA ALA A 291 2.67 -25.69 14.64
C ALA A 291 2.95 -26.77 15.69
N LEU A 292 1.92 -27.43 16.21
CA LEU A 292 2.06 -28.56 17.15
C LEU A 292 2.79 -29.76 16.51
N LEU A 293 2.52 -30.05 15.25
CA LEU A 293 3.22 -31.12 14.51
C LEU A 293 4.72 -30.82 14.39
N GLU A 294 5.06 -29.58 14.00
CA GLU A 294 6.45 -29.14 13.86
C GLU A 294 7.21 -29.07 15.21
N LEU A 295 6.49 -28.87 16.30
CA LEU A 295 7.05 -28.86 17.67
C LEU A 295 7.04 -30.24 18.31
N ASP A 296 6.78 -31.32 17.57
CA ASP A 296 6.71 -32.70 18.08
C ASP A 296 5.64 -32.96 19.15
N ARG A 297 4.65 -32.05 19.29
CA ARG A 297 3.51 -32.15 20.23
C ARG A 297 2.37 -32.96 19.59
N TYR A 298 2.66 -34.23 19.30
CA TYR A 298 1.82 -35.08 18.45
C TYR A 298 0.43 -35.33 18.97
N ASP A 299 0.27 -35.59 20.26
CA ASP A 299 -1.05 -35.91 20.85
C ASP A 299 -1.99 -34.68 20.76
N GLU A 300 -1.47 -33.51 21.02
CA GLU A 300 -2.24 -32.25 20.90
C GLU A 300 -2.56 -31.93 19.43
N CYS A 301 -1.62 -32.18 18.52
CA CYS A 301 -1.87 -32.03 17.08
C CYS A 301 -3.03 -32.94 16.63
N ILE A 302 -3.03 -34.21 17.06
CA ILE A 302 -4.09 -35.17 16.76
C ILE A 302 -5.44 -34.70 17.32
N GLU A 303 -5.49 -34.20 18.55
CA GLU A 303 -6.72 -33.66 19.15
C GLU A 303 -7.28 -32.50 18.34
N VAL A 304 -6.44 -31.51 18.03
CA VAL A 304 -6.86 -30.33 17.24
C VAL A 304 -7.30 -30.73 15.83
N SER A 305 -6.58 -31.66 15.19
CA SER A 305 -6.92 -32.16 13.86
C SER A 305 -8.26 -32.91 13.86
N ASN A 306 -8.56 -33.70 14.90
CA ASN A 306 -9.87 -34.35 15.05
C ASN A 306 -11.01 -33.34 15.22
N LYS A 307 -10.81 -32.22 15.90
CA LYS A 307 -11.77 -31.11 15.95
C LYS A 307 -12.08 -30.55 14.57
N LEU A 308 -11.04 -30.40 13.73
CA LEU A 308 -11.20 -29.95 12.34
C LEU A 308 -11.97 -30.96 11.49
N ILE A 309 -11.67 -32.24 11.61
CA ILE A 309 -12.37 -33.33 10.88
C ILE A 309 -13.83 -33.38 11.28
N ALA A 310 -14.14 -33.23 12.57
CA ALA A 310 -15.52 -33.20 13.06
C ALA A 310 -16.33 -32.04 12.46
N LYS A 311 -15.64 -30.93 12.20
CA LYS A 311 -16.24 -29.72 11.63
C LYS A 311 -16.36 -29.78 10.10
N ASP A 312 -15.33 -30.24 9.41
CA ASP A 312 -15.33 -30.45 7.97
C ASP A 312 -14.58 -31.73 7.59
N PRO A 313 -15.28 -32.84 7.40
CA PRO A 313 -14.70 -34.13 7.03
C PRO A 313 -14.06 -34.13 5.61
N LYS A 314 -14.27 -33.08 4.82
CA LYS A 314 -13.70 -32.94 3.47
C LYS A 314 -12.40 -32.16 3.45
N LEU A 315 -11.98 -31.56 4.56
CA LEU A 315 -10.71 -30.87 4.67
C LEU A 315 -9.57 -31.90 4.72
N PRO A 316 -8.63 -31.91 3.74
CA PRO A 316 -7.59 -32.94 3.66
C PRO A 316 -6.49 -32.78 4.72
N GLU A 317 -6.07 -31.56 5.02
CA GLU A 317 -4.90 -31.26 5.86
C GLU A 317 -4.92 -31.92 7.25
N PRO A 318 -6.03 -31.97 8.01
CA PRO A 318 -6.05 -32.62 9.31
C PRO A 318 -5.73 -34.13 9.25
N TYR A 319 -6.17 -34.82 8.20
CA TYR A 319 -5.85 -36.24 7.99
C TYR A 319 -4.35 -36.43 7.73
N PHE A 320 -3.76 -35.54 6.93
CA PHE A 320 -2.31 -35.55 6.70
C PHE A 320 -1.55 -35.32 8.01
N ASN A 321 -1.94 -34.34 8.80
CA ASN A 321 -1.28 -34.00 10.06
C ASN A 321 -1.34 -35.19 11.05
N ILE A 322 -2.50 -35.83 11.22
CA ILE A 322 -2.64 -37.02 12.09
C ILE A 322 -1.77 -38.18 11.60
N ALA A 323 -1.78 -38.47 10.30
CA ALA A 323 -0.94 -39.53 9.75
C ALA A 323 0.54 -39.24 9.98
N THR A 324 0.97 -38.00 9.76
CA THR A 324 2.35 -37.56 9.95
C THR A 324 2.77 -37.64 11.42
N CYS A 325 1.87 -37.30 12.37
CA CYS A 325 2.14 -37.47 13.79
C CYS A 325 2.49 -38.93 14.11
N TYR A 326 1.69 -39.90 13.67
CA TYR A 326 1.97 -41.31 13.91
C TYR A 326 3.23 -41.77 13.18
N LEU A 327 3.49 -41.34 11.97
CA LEU A 327 4.71 -41.63 11.23
C LEU A 327 5.98 -41.11 11.92
N ASN A 328 5.91 -39.87 12.46
CA ASN A 328 7.04 -39.31 13.20
C ASN A 328 7.27 -40.02 14.54
N GLN A 329 6.19 -40.43 15.24
CA GLN A 329 6.28 -41.25 16.44
C GLN A 329 6.93 -42.61 16.12
N ALA A 330 6.57 -43.25 15.01
CA ALA A 330 7.22 -44.48 14.55
C ALA A 330 8.70 -44.27 14.25
N LEU A 331 9.02 -43.19 13.52
CA LEU A 331 10.42 -42.85 13.18
C LEU A 331 11.29 -42.65 14.44
N LYS A 332 10.77 -41.97 15.44
CA LYS A 332 11.49 -41.80 16.73
C LYS A 332 11.78 -43.14 17.45
N LEU A 333 10.88 -44.10 17.32
CA LEU A 333 11.12 -45.44 17.86
C LEU A 333 12.13 -46.24 17.05
N GLU A 334 12.09 -46.20 15.71
CA GLU A 334 13.04 -46.84 14.84
C GLU A 334 14.47 -46.36 15.07
N GLN A 335 14.67 -45.08 15.36
CA GLN A 335 15.99 -44.50 15.67
C GLN A 335 16.62 -45.05 16.95
N LYS A 336 15.84 -45.66 17.85
CA LYS A 336 16.39 -46.29 19.07
C LYS A 336 17.11 -47.61 18.84
N ASN A 337 17.08 -48.13 17.59
CA ASN A 337 17.78 -49.39 17.16
C ASN A 337 17.43 -50.64 17.99
N GLU A 338 16.23 -50.67 18.59
CA GLU A 338 15.71 -51.81 19.38
C GLU A 338 14.39 -52.35 18.75
N PRO A 339 14.45 -52.87 17.51
CA PRO A 339 13.22 -53.18 16.75
C PRO A 339 12.34 -54.27 17.39
N ARG A 340 12.97 -55.21 18.15
CA ARG A 340 12.19 -56.25 18.84
C ARG A 340 11.37 -55.70 20.00
N LEU A 341 11.92 -54.73 20.75
CA LEU A 341 11.26 -54.12 21.89
C LEU A 341 10.08 -53.23 21.47
N TYR A 342 10.17 -52.57 20.33
CA TYR A 342 9.20 -51.62 19.87
C TYR A 342 8.27 -52.11 18.75
N ARG A 343 8.38 -53.42 18.35
CA ARG A 343 7.64 -53.97 17.22
C ARG A 343 6.11 -53.73 17.27
N ASP A 344 5.50 -54.02 18.42
CA ASP A 344 4.04 -53.89 18.56
C ASP A 344 3.65 -52.39 18.50
N LYS A 345 4.44 -51.57 19.10
CA LYS A 345 4.17 -50.09 19.09
C LYS A 345 4.38 -49.50 17.68
N LEU A 346 5.36 -49.95 16.95
CA LEU A 346 5.56 -49.55 15.55
C LEU A 346 4.37 -49.97 14.70
N THR A 347 3.93 -51.25 14.85
CA THR A 347 2.76 -51.74 14.14
C THR A 347 1.48 -50.94 14.49
N GLU A 348 1.31 -50.60 15.77
CA GLU A 348 0.21 -49.73 16.21
C GLU A 348 0.23 -48.38 15.49
N TYR A 349 1.38 -47.68 15.44
CA TYR A 349 1.47 -46.37 14.82
C TYR A 349 1.23 -46.43 13.31
N TYR A 350 1.80 -47.42 12.60
CA TYR A 350 1.51 -47.57 11.16
C TYR A 350 0.05 -47.94 10.89
N THR A 351 -0.59 -48.76 11.75
CA THR A 351 -2.00 -49.09 11.65
C THR A 351 -2.89 -47.86 11.84
N LYS A 352 -2.55 -46.95 12.78
CA LYS A 352 -3.26 -45.69 12.99
C LYS A 352 -3.02 -44.68 11.88
N ALA A 353 -1.80 -44.62 11.33
CA ALA A 353 -1.46 -43.70 10.25
C ALA A 353 -2.17 -44.01 8.93
N ARG A 354 -2.33 -45.34 8.63
CA ARG A 354 -2.85 -45.81 7.34
C ARG A 354 -4.22 -45.18 6.97
N PRO A 355 -5.29 -45.31 7.74
CA PRO A 355 -6.62 -44.81 7.34
C PRO A 355 -6.60 -43.29 7.13
N GLN A 356 -5.78 -42.57 7.86
CA GLN A 356 -5.67 -41.12 7.76
C GLN A 356 -4.99 -40.74 6.44
N MET A 357 -3.87 -41.38 6.09
CA MET A 357 -3.15 -41.10 4.86
C MET A 357 -3.92 -41.57 3.61
N GLU A 358 -4.64 -42.71 3.70
CA GLU A 358 -5.54 -43.15 2.63
C GLU A 358 -6.68 -42.14 2.41
N LYS A 359 -7.24 -41.60 3.51
CA LYS A 359 -8.25 -40.53 3.42
C LYS A 359 -7.71 -39.25 2.83
N TYR A 360 -6.50 -38.85 3.21
CA TYR A 360 -5.81 -37.71 2.59
C TYR A 360 -5.62 -37.91 1.09
N ARG A 361 -5.11 -39.07 0.64
CA ARG A 361 -5.00 -39.44 -0.77
C ARG A 361 -6.34 -39.32 -1.50
N GLN A 362 -7.44 -39.78 -0.89
CA GLN A 362 -8.77 -39.68 -1.47
C GLN A 362 -9.24 -38.24 -1.67
N LEU A 363 -8.97 -37.36 -0.70
CA LEU A 363 -9.38 -35.96 -0.71
C LEU A 363 -8.46 -35.06 -1.55
N ALA A 364 -7.17 -35.38 -1.60
CA ALA A 364 -6.13 -34.62 -2.32
C ALA A 364 -5.33 -35.51 -3.27
N PRO A 365 -5.95 -36.16 -4.28
CA PRO A 365 -5.28 -37.16 -5.14
C PRO A 365 -4.12 -36.57 -5.96
N LYS A 366 -4.15 -35.26 -6.25
CA LYS A 366 -3.10 -34.56 -7.01
C LYS A 366 -1.83 -34.29 -6.20
N ASP A 367 -1.91 -34.38 -4.88
CA ASP A 367 -0.79 -34.12 -3.98
C ASP A 367 0.07 -35.36 -3.72
N GLN A 368 0.41 -36.07 -4.82
CA GLN A 368 1.12 -37.32 -4.80
C GLN A 368 2.47 -37.23 -4.05
N LYS A 369 3.16 -36.11 -4.17
CA LYS A 369 4.46 -35.91 -3.50
C LYS A 369 4.40 -35.99 -1.98
N ARG A 370 3.23 -35.74 -1.38
CA ARG A 370 3.03 -35.83 0.07
C ARG A 370 2.54 -37.21 0.50
N TRP A 371 1.52 -37.74 -0.16
CA TRP A 371 0.91 -39.00 0.29
C TRP A 371 1.65 -40.26 -0.18
N ALA A 372 2.31 -40.28 -1.37
CA ALA A 372 2.90 -41.50 -1.90
C ALA A 372 4.09 -42.02 -1.06
N PRO A 373 5.08 -41.18 -0.66
CA PRO A 373 6.15 -41.65 0.22
C PRO A 373 5.64 -42.14 1.59
N ALA A 374 4.62 -41.49 2.12
CA ALA A 374 4.01 -41.86 3.39
C ALA A 374 3.31 -43.23 3.30
N LEU A 375 2.47 -43.45 2.27
CA LEU A 375 1.78 -44.71 2.05
C LEU A 375 2.78 -45.85 1.70
N TYR A 376 3.82 -45.58 0.92
CA TYR A 376 4.90 -46.53 0.64
C TYR A 376 5.49 -47.09 1.95
N ARG A 377 5.86 -46.22 2.88
CA ARG A 377 6.41 -46.59 4.17
C ARG A 377 5.40 -47.34 5.03
N ILE A 378 4.14 -46.89 5.08
CA ILE A 378 3.09 -47.55 5.83
C ILE A 378 2.84 -48.97 5.33
N TYR A 379 2.66 -49.17 4.01
CA TYR A 379 2.34 -50.45 3.45
C TYR A 379 3.50 -51.42 3.55
N LEU A 380 4.75 -50.95 3.43
CA LEU A 380 5.96 -51.74 3.66
C LEU A 380 5.95 -52.33 5.09
N ASN A 381 5.76 -51.47 6.09
CA ASN A 381 5.87 -51.87 7.50
C ASN A 381 4.66 -52.72 7.98
N LEU A 382 3.51 -52.61 7.30
CA LEU A 382 2.33 -53.45 7.57
C LEU A 382 2.29 -54.71 6.70
N ASN A 383 3.31 -55.04 5.92
CA ASN A 383 3.38 -56.15 4.98
C ASN A 383 2.16 -56.22 4.00
N MET A 384 1.74 -55.04 3.49
CA MET A 384 0.63 -54.91 2.55
C MET A 384 1.08 -54.95 1.12
N GLY A 385 1.61 -56.08 0.65
CA GLY A 385 2.34 -56.25 -0.62
C GLY A 385 1.61 -55.68 -1.84
N ARG A 386 0.31 -55.97 -2.03
CA ARG A 386 -0.43 -55.46 -3.20
C ARG A 386 -0.52 -53.94 -3.23
N GLN A 387 -0.79 -53.33 -2.11
CA GLN A 387 -0.89 -51.83 -2.00
C GLN A 387 0.51 -51.20 -2.10
N PHE A 388 1.53 -51.85 -1.53
CA PHE A 388 2.91 -51.44 -1.67
C PHE A 388 3.34 -51.43 -3.13
N ASP A 389 3.10 -52.50 -3.92
CA ASP A 389 3.44 -52.59 -5.34
C ASP A 389 2.73 -51.52 -6.19
N GLU A 390 1.50 -51.13 -5.82
CA GLU A 390 0.79 -50.05 -6.48
C GLU A 390 1.50 -48.71 -6.29
N ILE A 391 1.86 -48.38 -5.04
CA ILE A 391 2.54 -47.11 -4.73
C ILE A 391 3.95 -47.07 -5.29
N ASP A 392 4.68 -48.16 -5.20
CA ASP A 392 6.04 -48.27 -5.76
C ASP A 392 6.08 -47.98 -7.27
N ARG A 393 5.08 -48.50 -8.02
CA ARG A 393 4.93 -48.21 -9.46
C ARG A 393 4.61 -46.75 -9.72
N LEU A 394 3.74 -46.14 -8.89
CA LEU A 394 3.38 -44.72 -9.02
C LEU A 394 4.57 -43.78 -8.72
N MET A 395 5.45 -44.15 -7.80
CA MET A 395 6.64 -43.35 -7.47
C MET A 395 7.78 -43.47 -8.50
N LYS A 396 7.79 -44.51 -9.35
CA LYS A 396 8.76 -44.72 -10.41
C LYS A 396 8.38 -44.07 -11.74
N GLN A 397 7.17 -43.58 -11.89
CA GLN A 397 6.66 -42.77 -13.01
C GLN A 397 6.99 -41.30 -12.83
#